data_09b35a427fece4d5ee7bb05f065de5db
#
_entry.id   09b35a427fece4d5ee7bb05f065de5db
#
_cell.length_a   1.000
_cell.length_b   1.000
_cell.length_c   1.000
_cell.angle_alpha   90.00
_cell.angle_beta   90.00
_cell.angle_gamma   90.00
#
_symmetry.space_group_name_H-M   'P 1'
#
loop_
_entity.id
_entity.type
_entity.pdbx_description
1 polymer ?
#
loop_
_entity_poly.entity_id
_entity_poly.type
_entity_poly.pdbx_seq_one_letter_code
_entity_poly.pdbx_strand_id
1 'polypeptide(L)'
;SDKTGSSGGSYGIGKSAPFACSDLRTVFYNTLDIDNLQAFQGVANLVSFEKEQNITTQGTGYYGNSEDNTAIRKMQYFGSYVRKDCGTDIYVIAFLDDEEWEKKIIEAILENFLIAILKNNIEVKVGKTLINRESLNSLMEEHKDNILLTYNYYQVLLENDSKAMEFSLRDLGIFKLYLAIKKDFKRSILISRSNGMKIFDKKGISSSIQFSGVCILEDEKINSYF
;
A
#
# COMPACT_ATOMS: atom_id res chain seq x y z
N SER A 1 10.80 -15.95 -3.12
CA SER A 1 9.95 -15.36 -4.15
C SER A 1 10.83 -14.49 -5.02
N ASP A 2 10.97 -14.85 -6.28
CA ASP A 2 11.72 -14.04 -7.25
C ASP A 2 10.94 -12.74 -7.47
N LYS A 3 11.53 -11.63 -7.01
CA LYS A 3 10.99 -10.30 -7.27
C LYS A 3 11.42 -9.91 -8.68
N THR A 4 10.47 -9.72 -9.57
CA THR A 4 10.73 -9.00 -10.82
C THR A 4 10.99 -7.53 -10.50
N GLY A 5 11.90 -6.85 -11.21
CA GLY A 5 12.41 -5.50 -10.90
C GLY A 5 11.33 -4.40 -10.75
N SER A 6 10.09 -4.64 -11.21
CA SER A 6 8.95 -3.74 -11.06
C SER A 6 8.11 -3.97 -9.79
N SER A 7 8.44 -4.99 -8.96
CA SER A 7 7.64 -5.29 -7.77
C SER A 7 7.88 -4.27 -6.65
N GLY A 8 6.81 -3.60 -6.19
CA GLY A 8 6.86 -2.72 -5.03
C GLY A 8 7.11 -3.50 -3.73
N GLY A 9 7.79 -2.87 -2.77
CA GLY A 9 8.02 -3.40 -1.44
C GLY A 9 9.43 -3.93 -1.21
N SER A 10 10.11 -3.41 -0.18
CA SER A 10 11.52 -3.68 0.11
C SER A 10 11.71 -4.69 1.23
N TYR A 11 11.15 -4.51 2.37
CA TYR A 11 11.52 -5.25 3.59
C TYR A 11 10.50 -6.30 4.05
N GLY A 12 9.49 -6.62 3.24
CA GLY A 12 8.46 -7.59 3.60
C GLY A 12 7.52 -7.13 4.74
N ILE A 13 7.55 -5.86 5.10
CA ILE A 13 6.72 -5.30 6.19
C ILE A 13 5.22 -5.43 5.85
N GLY A 14 4.85 -5.26 4.59
CA GLY A 14 3.45 -5.33 4.14
C GLY A 14 2.76 -6.65 4.46
N LYS A 15 3.49 -7.77 4.48
CA LYS A 15 2.93 -9.08 4.84
C LYS A 15 2.45 -9.15 6.30
N SER A 16 3.00 -8.29 7.18
CA SER A 16 2.65 -8.26 8.61
C SER A 16 1.45 -7.35 8.91
N ALA A 17 1.08 -6.45 8.00
CA ALA A 17 0.01 -5.49 8.21
C ALA A 17 -1.37 -6.14 8.52
N PRO A 18 -1.84 -7.17 7.81
CA PRO A 18 -3.10 -7.82 8.13
C PRO A 18 -3.16 -8.40 9.54
N PHE A 19 -2.02 -8.95 10.03
CA PHE A 19 -1.93 -9.46 11.40
C PHE A 19 -1.96 -8.32 12.43
N ALA A 20 -1.37 -7.17 12.12
CA ALA A 20 -1.40 -6.00 13.00
C ALA A 20 -2.82 -5.44 13.14
N CYS A 21 -3.66 -5.57 12.12
CA CYS A 21 -5.06 -5.15 12.12
C CYS A 21 -6.01 -6.18 12.75
N SER A 22 -5.52 -7.35 13.17
CA SER A 22 -6.30 -8.41 13.80
C SER A 22 -6.04 -8.46 15.30
N ASP A 23 -7.08 -8.36 16.13
CA ASP A 23 -6.97 -8.53 17.57
C ASP A 23 -6.51 -9.97 17.92
N LEU A 24 -6.97 -10.95 17.16
CA LEU A 24 -6.57 -12.35 17.29
C LEU A 24 -5.29 -12.71 16.55
N ARG A 25 -4.61 -11.73 15.91
CA ARG A 25 -3.41 -11.98 15.10
C ARG A 25 -3.59 -13.10 14.07
N THR A 26 -4.80 -13.25 13.54
CA THR A 26 -5.21 -14.37 12.69
C THR A 26 -5.75 -13.86 11.36
N VAL A 27 -5.21 -14.43 10.28
CA VAL A 27 -5.54 -14.05 8.90
C VAL A 27 -5.77 -15.30 8.08
N PHE A 28 -6.80 -15.28 7.21
CA PHE A 28 -7.00 -16.32 6.20
C PHE A 28 -6.78 -15.76 4.80
N TYR A 29 -6.20 -16.57 3.97
CA TYR A 29 -5.96 -16.32 2.55
C TYR A 29 -6.77 -17.27 1.71
N ASN A 30 -7.48 -16.74 0.73
CA ASN A 30 -8.31 -17.50 -0.19
C ASN A 30 -7.94 -17.06 -1.62
N THR A 31 -7.30 -17.92 -2.37
CA THR A 31 -6.68 -17.56 -3.66
C THR A 31 -7.26 -18.39 -4.80
N LEU A 32 -7.56 -17.71 -5.90
CA LEU A 32 -7.79 -18.29 -7.21
C LEU A 32 -6.72 -17.74 -8.16
N ASP A 33 -5.88 -18.60 -8.70
CA ASP A 33 -4.82 -18.16 -9.62
C ASP A 33 -5.28 -18.16 -11.10
N ILE A 34 -4.38 -17.74 -11.98
CA ILE A 34 -4.63 -17.63 -13.41
C ILE A 34 -4.93 -19.00 -14.07
N ASP A 35 -4.43 -20.09 -13.49
CA ASP A 35 -4.64 -21.47 -13.97
C ASP A 35 -5.86 -22.13 -13.30
N ASN A 36 -6.70 -21.34 -12.62
CA ASN A 36 -7.85 -21.78 -11.81
C ASN A 36 -7.49 -22.72 -10.65
N LEU A 37 -6.25 -22.72 -10.20
CA LEU A 37 -5.85 -23.42 -8.98
C LEU A 37 -6.36 -22.66 -7.75
N GLN A 38 -6.95 -23.42 -6.83
CA GLN A 38 -7.54 -22.88 -5.62
C GLN A 38 -6.65 -23.18 -4.42
N ALA A 39 -6.56 -22.23 -3.50
CA ALA A 39 -5.86 -22.43 -2.25
C ALA A 39 -6.53 -21.64 -1.12
N PHE A 40 -6.67 -22.29 0.03
CA PHE A 40 -7.16 -21.65 1.26
C PHE A 40 -6.25 -22.02 2.42
N GLN A 41 -5.80 -21.03 3.17
CA GLN A 41 -4.96 -21.24 4.34
C GLN A 41 -5.18 -20.15 5.40
N GLY A 42 -5.22 -20.54 6.66
CA GLY A 42 -5.16 -19.62 7.79
C GLY A 42 -3.79 -19.60 8.43
N VAL A 43 -3.39 -18.43 8.93
CA VAL A 43 -2.16 -18.25 9.69
C VAL A 43 -2.47 -17.41 10.92
N ALA A 44 -1.98 -17.83 12.08
CA ALA A 44 -2.09 -17.10 13.34
C ALA A 44 -0.70 -16.85 13.93
N ASN A 45 -0.42 -15.62 14.30
CA ASN A 45 0.81 -15.24 15.02
C ASN A 45 0.55 -15.25 16.53
N LEU A 46 0.70 -16.41 17.13
CA LEU A 46 0.43 -16.66 18.53
C LEU A 46 1.70 -16.52 19.39
N VAL A 47 1.52 -16.57 20.70
CA VAL A 47 2.65 -16.67 21.63
C VAL A 47 3.09 -18.13 21.73
N SER A 48 4.40 -18.37 21.76
CA SER A 48 4.94 -19.70 22.03
C SER A 48 4.58 -20.11 23.45
N PHE A 49 4.20 -21.35 23.67
CA PHE A 49 3.90 -21.91 24.98
C PHE A 49 4.47 -23.31 25.13
N GLU A 50 4.73 -23.72 26.35
CA GLU A 50 5.17 -25.07 26.68
C GLU A 50 3.97 -26.03 26.63
N LYS A 51 3.97 -26.94 25.65
CA LYS A 51 2.90 -27.92 25.46
C LYS A 51 3.06 -29.10 26.41
N GLU A 52 4.30 -29.55 26.59
CA GLU A 52 4.73 -30.63 27.48
C GLU A 52 6.10 -30.26 28.04
N GLN A 53 6.55 -30.94 29.12
CA GLN A 53 7.82 -30.64 29.73
C GLN A 53 8.96 -30.63 28.69
N ASN A 54 9.62 -29.49 28.53
CA ASN A 54 10.68 -29.22 27.53
C ASN A 54 10.25 -29.23 26.05
N ILE A 55 8.93 -29.19 25.73
CA ILE A 55 8.42 -29.07 24.36
C ILE A 55 7.70 -27.75 24.23
N THR A 56 8.37 -26.78 23.60
CA THR A 56 7.80 -25.45 23.33
C THR A 56 7.22 -25.40 21.90
N THR A 57 6.00 -24.88 21.76
CA THR A 57 5.38 -24.64 20.47
C THR A 57 6.03 -23.45 19.77
N GLN A 58 6.02 -23.45 18.45
CA GLN A 58 6.27 -22.23 17.68
C GLN A 58 5.11 -21.24 17.85
N GLY A 59 5.43 -19.94 17.80
CA GLY A 59 4.42 -18.88 17.91
C GLY A 59 3.55 -18.73 16.66
N THR A 60 3.67 -19.59 15.65
CA THR A 60 2.86 -19.55 14.42
C THR A 60 1.98 -20.78 14.35
N GLY A 61 0.68 -20.56 14.24
CA GLY A 61 -0.32 -21.59 13.97
C GLY A 61 -0.79 -21.55 12.53
N TYR A 62 -1.12 -22.73 11.98
CA TYR A 62 -1.64 -22.85 10.63
C TYR A 62 -2.99 -23.56 10.65
N TYR A 63 -3.92 -23.04 9.84
CA TYR A 63 -5.13 -23.75 9.44
C TYR A 63 -4.97 -24.17 7.99
N GLY A 64 -4.97 -25.47 7.74
CA GLY A 64 -4.74 -26.04 6.42
C GLY A 64 -4.82 -27.56 6.49
N ASN A 65 -4.04 -28.23 5.65
CA ASN A 65 -3.84 -29.66 5.73
C ASN A 65 -3.01 -29.97 6.99
N SER A 66 -3.55 -30.79 7.89
CA SER A 66 -2.94 -31.06 9.20
C SER A 66 -1.66 -31.90 9.15
N GLU A 67 -1.40 -32.60 8.05
CA GLU A 67 -0.24 -33.49 7.92
C GLU A 67 1.05 -32.71 7.60
N ASP A 68 0.95 -31.65 6.78
CA ASP A 68 2.10 -30.94 6.23
C ASP A 68 1.97 -29.41 6.29
N ASN A 69 0.92 -28.88 6.95
CA ASN A 69 0.60 -27.45 7.02
C ASN A 69 0.44 -26.76 5.66
N THR A 70 0.14 -27.50 4.60
CA THR A 70 -0.11 -26.94 3.27
C THR A 70 -1.52 -26.36 3.15
N ALA A 71 -1.72 -25.51 2.15
CA ALA A 71 -3.03 -24.94 1.84
C ALA A 71 -4.03 -26.01 1.40
N ILE A 72 -5.28 -25.86 1.80
CA ILE A 72 -6.40 -26.66 1.30
C ILE A 72 -6.63 -26.29 -0.16
N ARG A 73 -6.68 -27.28 -1.06
CA ARG A 73 -6.87 -27.09 -2.51
C ARG A 73 -8.34 -26.86 -2.90
N LYS A 74 -9.00 -26.03 -2.11
CA LYS A 74 -10.40 -25.62 -2.32
C LYS A 74 -10.60 -24.27 -1.63
N MET A 75 -11.25 -23.32 -2.32
CA MET A 75 -11.61 -22.06 -1.69
C MET A 75 -12.67 -22.26 -0.61
N GLN A 76 -12.54 -21.49 0.46
CA GLN A 76 -13.54 -21.35 1.52
C GLN A 76 -13.90 -19.87 1.68
N TYR A 77 -15.12 -19.60 2.10
CA TYR A 77 -15.62 -18.23 2.16
C TYR A 77 -16.18 -17.93 3.55
N PHE A 78 -15.88 -16.73 4.04
CA PHE A 78 -16.50 -16.15 5.21
C PHE A 78 -17.49 -15.08 4.73
N GLY A 79 -18.78 -15.41 4.72
CA GLY A 79 -19.83 -14.52 4.24
C GLY A 79 -20.36 -14.89 2.85
N SER A 80 -21.04 -13.94 2.20
CA SER A 80 -21.78 -14.17 0.95
C SER A 80 -20.98 -13.94 -0.34
N TYR A 81 -19.82 -13.30 -0.25
CA TYR A 81 -18.98 -13.05 -1.43
C TYR A 81 -18.28 -14.32 -1.87
N VAL A 82 -18.35 -14.61 -3.15
CA VAL A 82 -17.66 -15.73 -3.80
C VAL A 82 -16.80 -15.19 -4.93
N ARG A 83 -15.49 -15.38 -4.85
CA ARG A 83 -14.53 -14.98 -5.87
C ARG A 83 -14.72 -15.81 -7.16
N LYS A 84 -14.83 -15.10 -8.28
CA LYS A 84 -14.94 -15.69 -9.62
C LYS A 84 -13.72 -15.40 -10.49
N ASP A 85 -13.02 -14.30 -10.20
CA ASP A 85 -11.86 -13.85 -10.96
C ASP A 85 -10.56 -14.18 -10.21
N CYS A 86 -9.45 -14.31 -10.95
CA CYS A 86 -8.16 -14.55 -10.33
C CYS A 86 -7.81 -13.43 -9.31
N GLY A 87 -7.21 -13.83 -8.20
CA GLY A 87 -6.85 -12.92 -7.12
C GLY A 87 -6.87 -13.58 -5.76
N THR A 88 -6.62 -12.78 -4.72
CA THR A 88 -6.57 -13.26 -3.33
C THR A 88 -7.50 -12.44 -2.45
N ASP A 89 -8.33 -13.13 -1.66
CA ASP A 89 -9.07 -12.54 -0.55
C ASP A 89 -8.25 -12.69 0.71
N ILE A 90 -8.19 -11.66 1.51
CA ILE A 90 -7.52 -11.65 2.81
C ILE A 90 -8.58 -11.38 3.87
N TYR A 91 -8.84 -12.36 4.73
CA TYR A 91 -9.79 -12.23 5.83
C TYR A 91 -9.02 -11.95 7.11
N VAL A 92 -9.17 -10.75 7.64
CA VAL A 92 -8.59 -10.34 8.92
C VAL A 92 -9.59 -10.64 10.03
N ILE A 93 -9.28 -11.61 10.88
CA ILE A 93 -10.20 -12.07 11.93
C ILE A 93 -10.14 -11.11 13.12
N ALA A 94 -11.30 -10.75 13.68
CA ALA A 94 -11.43 -9.73 14.71
C ALA A 94 -10.67 -8.45 14.31
N PHE A 95 -11.07 -7.87 13.19
CA PHE A 95 -10.50 -6.62 12.70
C PHE A 95 -10.66 -5.52 13.74
N LEU A 96 -9.55 -4.82 14.02
CA LEU A 96 -9.53 -3.69 14.94
C LEU A 96 -10.14 -2.48 14.24
N ASP A 97 -11.44 -2.40 14.26
CA ASP A 97 -12.18 -1.26 13.72
C ASP A 97 -12.43 -0.18 14.79
N ASP A 98 -12.46 1.05 14.35
CA ASP A 98 -13.01 2.17 15.07
C ASP A 98 -14.06 2.86 14.19
N GLU A 99 -14.81 3.80 14.75
CA GLU A 99 -15.88 4.48 14.00
C GLU A 99 -15.40 5.22 12.74
N GLU A 100 -14.09 5.47 12.62
CA GLU A 100 -13.48 6.22 11.51
C GLU A 100 -12.55 5.35 10.62
N TRP A 101 -12.55 4.02 10.77
CA TRP A 101 -11.60 3.15 10.08
C TRP A 101 -11.64 3.32 8.54
N GLU A 102 -12.83 3.44 7.93
CA GLU A 102 -12.96 3.66 6.48
C GLU A 102 -12.29 4.97 6.06
N LYS A 103 -12.54 6.06 6.78
CA LYS A 103 -11.94 7.37 6.53
C LYS A 103 -10.41 7.30 6.63
N LYS A 104 -9.88 6.67 7.69
CA LYS A 104 -8.42 6.51 7.88
C LYS A 104 -7.79 5.70 6.76
N ILE A 105 -8.45 4.64 6.29
CA ILE A 105 -7.96 3.86 5.15
C ILE A 105 -8.00 4.68 3.86
N ILE A 106 -9.08 5.44 3.59
CA ILE A 106 -9.17 6.31 2.42
C ILE A 106 -8.02 7.33 2.44
N GLU A 107 -7.82 8.03 3.55
CA GLU A 107 -6.74 9.01 3.71
C GLU A 107 -5.36 8.37 3.49
N ALA A 108 -5.11 7.21 4.08
CA ALA A 108 -3.87 6.47 3.89
C ALA A 108 -3.64 6.04 2.44
N ILE A 109 -4.69 5.65 1.71
CA ILE A 109 -4.62 5.34 0.27
C ILE A 109 -4.28 6.59 -0.53
N LEU A 110 -4.97 7.70 -0.29
CA LEU A 110 -4.70 8.97 -0.97
C LEU A 110 -3.25 9.44 -0.73
N GLU A 111 -2.75 9.32 0.50
CA GLU A 111 -1.38 9.72 0.87
C GLU A 111 -0.29 8.85 0.24
N ASN A 112 -0.51 7.54 0.15
CA ASN A 112 0.53 6.61 -0.24
C ASN A 112 0.49 6.18 -1.71
N PHE A 113 -0.65 6.38 -2.38
CA PHE A 113 -0.88 5.92 -3.77
C PHE A 113 -1.34 7.03 -4.71
N LEU A 114 -1.25 8.31 -4.33
CA LEU A 114 -1.68 9.46 -5.13
C LEU A 114 -1.28 9.35 -6.61
N ILE A 115 0.00 9.09 -6.87
CA ILE A 115 0.54 9.03 -8.23
C ILE A 115 0.06 7.77 -8.96
N ALA A 116 -0.05 6.65 -8.27
CA ALA A 116 -0.58 5.41 -8.85
C ALA A 116 -2.04 5.56 -9.28
N ILE A 117 -2.86 6.27 -8.48
CA ILE A 117 -4.25 6.60 -8.81
C ILE A 117 -4.31 7.54 -10.02
N LEU A 118 -3.52 8.61 -10.02
CA LEU A 118 -3.44 9.56 -11.15
C LEU A 118 -3.02 8.90 -12.46
N LYS A 119 -2.09 7.94 -12.39
CA LYS A 119 -1.63 7.14 -13.55
C LYS A 119 -2.63 6.04 -13.94
N ASN A 120 -3.74 5.89 -13.22
CA ASN A 120 -4.73 4.82 -13.41
C ASN A 120 -4.14 3.40 -13.28
N ASN A 121 -3.12 3.26 -12.41
CA ASN A 121 -2.45 1.99 -12.14
C ASN A 121 -3.12 1.20 -11.00
N ILE A 122 -3.95 1.86 -10.20
CA ILE A 122 -4.66 1.25 -9.09
C ILE A 122 -6.06 1.84 -8.94
N GLU A 123 -7.00 1.00 -8.64
CA GLU A 123 -8.34 1.34 -8.18
C GLU A 123 -8.61 0.60 -6.88
N VAL A 124 -9.18 1.28 -5.89
CA VAL A 124 -9.46 0.71 -4.57
C VAL A 124 -10.89 1.04 -4.16
N LYS A 125 -11.60 0.06 -3.61
CA LYS A 125 -12.91 0.27 -3.00
C LYS A 125 -12.82 0.07 -1.50
N VAL A 126 -13.21 1.10 -0.74
CA VAL A 126 -13.29 1.06 0.73
C VAL A 126 -14.75 1.26 1.12
N GLY A 127 -15.36 0.22 1.69
CA GLY A 127 -16.80 0.27 1.95
C GLY A 127 -17.59 0.56 0.66
N LYS A 128 -18.23 1.73 0.62
CA LYS A 128 -18.99 2.21 -0.54
C LYS A 128 -18.19 3.18 -1.43
N THR A 129 -17.06 3.67 -0.94
CA THR A 129 -16.25 4.69 -1.62
C THR A 129 -15.30 4.04 -2.63
N LEU A 130 -15.43 4.43 -3.88
CA LEU A 130 -14.51 4.04 -4.96
C LEU A 130 -13.43 5.10 -5.10
N ILE A 131 -12.17 4.68 -5.02
CA ILE A 131 -10.97 5.54 -5.15
C ILE A 131 -10.30 5.19 -6.47
N ASN A 132 -10.44 6.05 -7.44
CA ASN A 132 -9.83 5.95 -8.76
C ASN A 132 -9.55 7.36 -9.32
N ARG A 133 -9.10 7.45 -10.56
CA ARG A 133 -8.75 8.73 -11.18
C ARG A 133 -9.94 9.69 -11.26
N GLU A 134 -11.15 9.19 -11.54
CA GLU A 134 -12.36 10.01 -11.69
C GLU A 134 -12.81 10.60 -10.35
N SER A 135 -12.77 9.80 -9.27
CA SER A 135 -13.19 10.22 -7.93
C SER A 135 -12.12 11.02 -7.18
N LEU A 136 -10.86 10.98 -7.64
CA LEU A 136 -9.72 11.52 -6.91
C LEU A 136 -9.89 13.01 -6.55
N ASN A 137 -10.36 13.83 -7.49
CA ASN A 137 -10.51 15.27 -7.22
C ASN A 137 -11.51 15.55 -6.09
N SER A 138 -12.63 14.87 -6.09
CA SER A 138 -13.66 15.02 -5.04
C SER A 138 -13.12 14.57 -3.67
N LEU A 139 -12.43 13.42 -3.64
CA LEU A 139 -11.86 12.89 -2.41
C LEU A 139 -10.72 13.76 -1.86
N MET A 140 -9.87 14.32 -2.73
CA MET A 140 -8.81 15.24 -2.31
C MET A 140 -9.37 16.53 -1.70
N GLU A 141 -10.47 17.07 -2.24
CA GLU A 141 -11.15 18.23 -1.66
C GLU A 141 -11.82 17.91 -0.33
N GLU A 142 -12.47 16.75 -0.22
CA GLU A 142 -13.14 16.30 1.00
C GLU A 142 -12.17 16.10 2.16
N HIS A 143 -11.00 15.51 1.89
CA HIS A 143 -10.02 15.16 2.91
C HIS A 143 -8.86 16.15 3.08
N LYS A 144 -8.83 17.26 2.35
CA LYS A 144 -7.68 18.19 2.25
C LYS A 144 -7.10 18.65 3.58
N ASP A 145 -7.94 18.87 4.59
CA ASP A 145 -7.50 19.39 5.88
C ASP A 145 -6.74 18.32 6.68
N ASN A 146 -7.07 17.05 6.49
CA ASN A 146 -6.42 15.93 7.17
C ASN A 146 -5.13 15.49 6.45
N ILE A 147 -5.09 15.60 5.12
CA ILE A 147 -3.96 15.18 4.27
C ILE A 147 -3.32 16.37 3.53
N LEU A 148 -3.13 17.49 4.21
CA LEU A 148 -2.72 18.77 3.62
C LEU A 148 -1.46 18.68 2.75
N LEU A 149 -0.45 17.90 3.14
CA LEU A 149 0.75 17.73 2.32
C LEU A 149 0.43 17.06 1.00
N THR A 150 -0.36 15.99 1.05
CA THR A 150 -0.76 15.23 -0.14
C THR A 150 -1.65 16.07 -1.05
N TYR A 151 -2.53 16.89 -0.47
CA TYR A 151 -3.31 17.86 -1.24
C TYR A 151 -2.41 18.87 -1.96
N ASN A 152 -1.36 19.37 -1.31
CA ASN A 152 -0.38 20.24 -1.96
C ASN A 152 0.33 19.54 -3.12
N TYR A 153 0.73 18.27 -2.97
CA TYR A 153 1.34 17.48 -4.04
C TYR A 153 0.39 17.24 -5.20
N TYR A 154 -0.88 16.97 -4.89
CA TYR A 154 -1.93 16.84 -5.90
C TYR A 154 -2.05 18.13 -6.72
N GLN A 155 -2.09 19.30 -6.08
CA GLN A 155 -2.12 20.58 -6.78
C GLN A 155 -0.87 20.79 -7.66
N VAL A 156 0.32 20.41 -7.18
CA VAL A 156 1.57 20.46 -7.99
C VAL A 156 1.42 19.65 -9.26
N LEU A 157 0.88 18.45 -9.17
CA LEU A 157 0.71 17.56 -10.33
C LEU A 157 -0.34 18.08 -11.32
N LEU A 158 -1.42 18.70 -10.85
CA LEU A 158 -2.42 19.32 -11.70
C LEU A 158 -1.89 20.52 -12.49
N GLU A 159 -1.05 21.36 -11.85
CA GLU A 159 -0.51 22.58 -12.49
C GLU A 159 0.65 22.28 -13.44
N ASN A 160 1.39 21.21 -13.22
CA ASN A 160 2.63 20.92 -13.90
C ASN A 160 2.55 19.71 -14.85
N ASP A 161 1.37 19.34 -15.29
CA ASP A 161 1.15 18.19 -16.20
C ASP A 161 2.02 18.21 -17.48
N SER A 162 2.69 19.36 -17.75
CA SER A 162 3.61 19.55 -18.88
C SER A 162 5.01 20.07 -18.52
N LYS A 163 5.34 20.28 -17.24
CA LYS A 163 6.57 20.96 -16.81
C LYS A 163 7.43 20.16 -15.83
N ALA A 164 7.52 18.85 -16.04
CA ALA A 164 8.49 18.05 -15.31
C ALA A 164 9.93 18.48 -15.67
N MET A 165 10.73 18.73 -14.68
CA MET A 165 12.19 18.82 -14.85
C MET A 165 12.73 17.39 -14.77
N GLU A 166 13.38 16.93 -15.82
CA GLU A 166 14.03 15.64 -15.86
C GLU A 166 15.51 15.77 -15.48
N PHE A 167 15.95 14.94 -14.57
CA PHE A 167 17.33 14.89 -14.13
C PHE A 167 17.86 13.48 -14.29
N SER A 168 19.12 13.36 -14.72
CA SER A 168 19.86 12.12 -14.74
C SER A 168 21.03 12.22 -13.76
N LEU A 169 21.02 11.33 -12.78
CA LEU A 169 22.17 11.16 -11.89
C LEU A 169 23.01 9.97 -12.37
N ARG A 170 24.31 10.23 -12.53
CA ARG A 170 25.28 9.21 -12.93
C ARG A 170 25.16 8.03 -11.93
N ASP A 171 25.04 6.82 -12.46
CA ASP A 171 24.92 5.55 -11.72
C ASP A 171 23.60 5.31 -10.94
N LEU A 172 22.72 6.30 -10.80
CA LEU A 172 21.44 6.17 -10.11
C LEU A 172 20.22 6.13 -11.04
N GLY A 173 20.30 6.77 -12.22
CA GLY A 173 19.23 6.76 -13.20
C GLY A 173 18.49 8.09 -13.33
N ILE A 174 17.29 8.02 -13.91
CA ILE A 174 16.46 9.17 -14.25
C ILE A 174 15.38 9.39 -13.19
N PHE A 175 15.15 10.66 -12.84
CA PHE A 175 14.02 11.08 -12.04
C PHE A 175 13.35 12.33 -12.60
N LYS A 176 12.05 12.45 -12.37
CA LYS A 176 11.24 13.61 -12.74
C LYS A 176 10.85 14.40 -11.51
N LEU A 177 11.10 15.69 -11.56
CA LEU A 177 10.74 16.60 -10.46
C LEU A 177 9.71 17.63 -10.96
N TYR A 178 8.59 17.68 -10.28
CA TYR A 178 7.53 18.68 -10.42
C TYR A 178 7.62 19.63 -9.23
N LEU A 179 7.60 20.94 -9.47
CA LEU A 179 7.64 21.95 -8.42
C LEU A 179 6.61 23.05 -8.70
N ALA A 180 5.92 23.48 -7.65
CA ALA A 180 5.09 24.67 -7.70
C ALA A 180 5.34 25.55 -6.47
N ILE A 181 5.22 26.86 -6.67
CA ILE A 181 5.42 27.90 -5.65
C ILE A 181 4.06 28.53 -5.36
N LYS A 182 3.58 28.35 -4.12
CA LYS A 182 2.37 29.01 -3.61
C LYS A 182 2.57 29.39 -2.15
N LYS A 183 1.96 30.52 -1.76
CA LYS A 183 2.11 31.09 -0.41
C LYS A 183 1.71 30.13 0.71
N ASP A 184 0.73 29.26 0.45
CA ASP A 184 0.16 28.36 1.47
C ASP A 184 0.77 26.95 1.41
N PHE A 185 1.71 26.70 0.49
CA PHE A 185 2.36 25.40 0.39
C PHE A 185 3.32 25.15 1.56
N LYS A 186 3.38 23.91 1.98
CA LYS A 186 4.39 23.44 2.94
C LYS A 186 5.65 23.03 2.16
N ARG A 187 6.83 23.47 2.64
CA ARG A 187 8.13 23.15 2.03
C ARG A 187 8.44 21.67 2.15
N SER A 188 7.99 20.90 1.18
CA SER A 188 8.11 19.44 1.17
C SER A 188 8.12 18.90 -0.25
N ILE A 189 8.74 17.75 -0.44
CA ILE A 189 8.77 17.01 -1.69
C ILE A 189 8.35 15.57 -1.41
N LEU A 190 7.30 15.11 -2.10
CA LEU A 190 6.93 13.71 -2.13
C LEU A 190 7.95 12.94 -2.98
N ILE A 191 8.56 11.90 -2.44
CA ILE A 191 9.41 10.97 -3.20
C ILE A 191 8.60 9.70 -3.47
N SER A 192 8.48 9.35 -4.74
CA SER A 192 7.67 8.23 -5.21
C SER A 192 8.45 7.32 -6.14
N ARG A 193 8.11 6.03 -6.13
CA ARG A 193 8.56 5.04 -7.11
C ARG A 193 7.93 5.28 -8.48
N SER A 194 8.49 4.66 -9.51
CA SER A 194 7.94 4.68 -10.88
C SER A 194 6.51 4.14 -10.96
N ASN A 195 6.17 3.15 -10.14
CA ASN A 195 4.81 2.57 -10.06
C ASN A 195 3.81 3.47 -9.32
N GLY A 196 4.24 4.61 -8.76
CA GLY A 196 3.41 5.59 -8.08
C GLY A 196 3.21 5.38 -6.59
N MET A 197 3.89 4.39 -5.98
CA MET A 197 3.90 4.22 -4.53
C MET A 197 4.82 5.24 -3.87
N LYS A 198 4.32 5.90 -2.83
CA LYS A 198 5.11 6.80 -1.99
C LYS A 198 6.24 6.05 -1.28
N ILE A 199 7.42 6.66 -1.25
CA ILE A 199 8.54 6.19 -0.43
C ILE A 199 8.56 7.00 0.87
N PHE A 200 8.67 8.33 0.78
CA PHE A 200 8.64 9.23 1.93
C PHE A 200 8.38 10.69 1.51
N ASP A 201 8.12 11.55 2.49
CA ASP A 201 8.08 13.00 2.33
C ASP A 201 9.40 13.61 2.79
N LYS A 202 10.12 14.27 1.90
CA LYS A 202 11.25 15.11 2.26
C LYS A 202 10.73 16.43 2.82
N LYS A 203 10.83 16.59 4.15
CA LYS A 203 10.42 17.79 4.92
C LYS A 203 11.65 18.55 5.40
N GLY A 204 11.41 19.72 6.02
CA GLY A 204 12.48 20.50 6.65
C GLY A 204 13.46 21.15 5.67
N ILE A 205 13.02 21.41 4.44
CA ILE A 205 13.83 22.09 3.43
C ILE A 205 13.94 23.57 3.78
N SER A 206 15.17 24.04 4.01
CA SER A 206 15.43 25.45 4.29
C SER A 206 15.23 26.28 3.03
N SER A 207 14.30 27.22 3.07
CA SER A 207 14.01 28.16 1.98
C SER A 207 13.22 29.35 2.51
N SER A 208 13.38 30.51 1.92
CA SER A 208 12.52 31.68 2.14
C SER A 208 11.22 31.62 1.35
N ILE A 209 11.16 30.74 0.34
CA ILE A 209 10.02 30.59 -0.57
C ILE A 209 9.21 29.39 -0.16
N GLN A 210 7.89 29.53 -0.15
CA GLN A 210 6.96 28.40 0.05
C GLN A 210 6.77 27.65 -1.26
N PHE A 211 6.98 26.36 -1.23
CA PHE A 211 6.85 25.48 -2.40
C PHE A 211 6.42 24.07 -1.98
N SER A 212 5.89 23.33 -2.92
CA SER A 212 5.70 21.89 -2.81
C SER A 212 6.20 21.20 -4.07
N GLY A 213 6.59 19.95 -3.95
CA GLY A 213 7.12 19.21 -5.08
C GLY A 213 6.78 17.73 -5.05
N VAL A 214 6.93 17.11 -6.22
CA VAL A 214 6.80 15.67 -6.43
C VAL A 214 7.98 15.18 -7.23
N CYS A 215 8.72 14.22 -6.69
CA CYS A 215 9.85 13.57 -7.35
C CYS A 215 9.50 12.11 -7.63
N ILE A 216 9.49 11.72 -8.91
CA ILE A 216 9.21 10.36 -9.35
C ILE A 216 10.52 9.73 -9.81
N LEU A 217 10.88 8.62 -9.18
CA LEU A 217 12.06 7.82 -9.53
C LEU A 217 11.68 6.88 -10.68
N GLU A 218 12.06 7.25 -11.91
CA GLU A 218 11.63 6.51 -13.11
C GLU A 218 12.47 5.24 -13.36
N ASP A 219 13.70 5.18 -12.91
CA ASP A 219 14.63 4.09 -13.18
C ASP A 219 14.46 2.97 -12.13
N GLU A 220 14.44 1.71 -12.61
CA GLU A 220 14.37 0.54 -11.73
C GLU A 220 15.59 0.42 -10.82
N LYS A 221 16.76 0.87 -11.29
CA LYS A 221 18.00 0.81 -10.54
C LYS A 221 17.94 1.65 -9.26
N ILE A 222 17.42 2.88 -9.34
CA ILE A 222 17.22 3.73 -8.16
C ILE A 222 16.13 3.18 -7.25
N ASN A 223 15.07 2.57 -7.82
CA ASN A 223 14.02 1.94 -7.05
C ASN A 223 14.50 0.74 -6.20
N SER A 224 15.61 0.10 -6.59
CA SER A 224 16.18 -1.03 -5.85
C SER A 224 16.89 -0.63 -4.55
N TYR A 225 17.23 0.64 -4.38
CA TYR A 225 17.85 1.17 -3.15
C TYR A 225 16.82 1.53 -2.06
N PHE A 226 15.54 1.59 -2.40
CA PHE A 226 14.43 1.93 -1.51
C PHE A 226 13.42 0.78 -1.45
#